data_c085eede78bf1cf7beba2e3498dc4f57
#
_entry.id   c085eede78bf1cf7beba2e3498dc4f57
#
_cell.length_a   1.000
_cell.length_b   1.000
_cell.length_c   1.000
_cell.angle_alpha   90.00
_cell.angle_beta   90.00
_cell.angle_gamma   90.00
#
_symmetry.space_group_name_H-M   'P 1'
#
loop_
_entity.id
_entity.type
_entity.pdbx_description
1 polymer ?
#
loop_
_entity_poly.entity_id
_entity_poly.type
_entity_poly.pdbx_seq_one_letter_code
_entity_poly.pdbx_strand_id
1 'polypeptide(L)'
;MSFNAQRFDETAANPYTPAAYSWPSTFPEYEDYLKSELQRLLSLLNMNTSVFNIETRVASNGKPYIMECTPRGGGNRLCEMLRYATGVDLITAQVQAAVGDSVENVEQYPYNGHWAEIILHADKDGIFSNLEIASDLPAKVVERDLWVKKGDNVTAFHGANDAIGTLVLQFANEQDMEHVLKSLSHWINVNVE
;
A
#
# COMPACT_ATOMS: atom_id res chain seq x y z
N MET A 1 15.25 4.76 0.66
CA MET A 1 13.84 4.87 1.11
C MET A 1 12.93 4.67 -0.07
N SER A 2 11.77 4.06 0.12
CA SER A 2 10.75 3.93 -0.92
C SER A 2 9.49 4.66 -0.46
N PHE A 3 8.86 5.36 -1.37
CA PHE A 3 7.63 6.10 -1.12
C PHE A 3 6.48 5.48 -1.89
N ASN A 4 5.32 5.40 -1.25
CA ASN A 4 4.06 5.03 -1.86
C ASN A 4 3.02 6.10 -1.60
N ALA A 5 1.95 6.11 -2.39
CA ALA A 5 0.78 6.93 -2.12
C ALA A 5 -0.34 6.08 -1.53
N GLN A 6 -0.94 6.55 -0.44
CA GLN A 6 -2.18 5.99 0.09
C GLN A 6 -3.38 6.54 -0.68
N ARG A 7 -4.34 5.66 -0.94
CA ARG A 7 -5.61 6.00 -1.59
C ARG A 7 -6.75 5.62 -0.65
N PHE A 8 -7.78 6.43 -0.66
CA PHE A 8 -8.94 6.29 0.23
C PHE A 8 -10.20 6.12 -0.61
N ASP A 9 -11.12 5.34 -0.10
CA ASP A 9 -12.46 5.24 -0.65
C ASP A 9 -13.39 6.21 0.12
N GLU A 10 -13.77 7.31 -0.52
CA GLU A 10 -14.63 8.34 0.08
C GLU A 10 -16.05 7.82 0.35
N THR A 11 -16.44 6.69 -0.26
CA THR A 11 -17.77 6.07 -0.10
C THR A 11 -17.80 5.00 0.99
N ALA A 12 -16.62 4.57 1.48
CA ALA A 12 -16.53 3.58 2.57
C ALA A 12 -17.14 4.09 3.88
N ALA A 13 -17.53 3.17 4.73
CA ALA A 13 -18.07 3.49 6.07
C ALA A 13 -17.07 4.31 6.91
N ASN A 14 -15.76 4.10 6.70
CA ASN A 14 -14.71 4.95 7.24
C ASN A 14 -13.80 5.44 6.08
N PRO A 15 -14.02 6.66 5.57
CA PRO A 15 -13.26 7.20 4.44
C PRO A 15 -11.80 7.56 4.79
N TYR A 16 -11.38 7.39 6.03
CA TYR A 16 -10.00 7.64 6.48
C TYR A 16 -9.14 6.36 6.55
N THR A 17 -9.72 5.20 6.27
CA THR A 17 -8.97 3.95 6.16
C THR A 17 -8.43 3.79 4.74
N PRO A 18 -7.11 3.55 4.56
CA PRO A 18 -6.55 3.34 3.24
C PRO A 18 -7.21 2.15 2.52
N ALA A 19 -7.70 2.38 1.31
CA ALA A 19 -8.31 1.38 0.44
C ALA A 19 -7.34 0.86 -0.64
N ALA A 20 -6.26 1.60 -0.92
CA ALA A 20 -5.19 1.15 -1.80
C ALA A 20 -3.88 1.86 -1.50
N TYR A 21 -2.78 1.25 -1.99
CA TYR A 21 -1.43 1.82 -2.00
C TYR A 21 -0.88 1.73 -3.41
N SER A 22 -0.10 2.74 -3.85
CA SER A 22 0.49 2.77 -5.18
C SER A 22 1.97 3.13 -5.19
N TRP A 23 2.72 2.55 -6.13
CA TRP A 23 4.14 2.75 -6.39
C TRP A 23 4.40 3.03 -7.87
N PRO A 24 5.31 3.99 -8.18
CA PRO A 24 5.92 4.96 -7.28
C PRO A 24 4.88 5.89 -6.63
N SER A 25 5.31 6.68 -5.64
CA SER A 25 4.51 7.78 -5.12
C SER A 25 4.23 8.80 -6.24
N THR A 26 3.04 9.36 -6.22
CA THR A 26 2.63 10.44 -7.14
C THR A 26 2.94 11.85 -6.62
N PHE A 27 3.77 11.94 -5.56
CA PHE A 27 4.15 13.18 -4.90
C PHE A 27 5.68 13.32 -4.77
N PRO A 28 6.43 13.24 -5.88
CA PRO A 28 7.89 13.23 -5.84
C PRO A 28 8.49 14.53 -5.28
N GLU A 29 7.78 15.65 -5.34
CA GLU A 29 8.21 16.95 -4.85
C GLU A 29 8.47 16.99 -3.34
N TYR A 30 7.89 16.07 -2.56
CA TYR A 30 8.07 16.00 -1.11
C TYR A 30 9.15 15.01 -0.67
N GLU A 31 9.60 14.13 -1.56
CA GLU A 31 10.47 13.00 -1.19
C GLU A 31 11.82 13.45 -0.62
N ASP A 32 12.49 14.42 -1.24
CA ASP A 32 13.82 14.85 -0.80
C ASP A 32 13.76 15.55 0.56
N TYR A 33 12.74 16.36 0.79
CA TYR A 33 12.50 16.97 2.09
C TYR A 33 12.25 15.90 3.17
N LEU A 34 11.34 14.96 2.91
CA LEU A 34 11.03 13.88 3.84
C LEU A 34 12.23 12.98 4.11
N LYS A 35 13.02 12.64 3.09
CA LYS A 35 14.27 11.89 3.27
C LYS A 35 15.22 12.58 4.25
N SER A 36 15.41 13.89 4.09
CA SER A 36 16.31 14.66 4.95
C SER A 36 15.80 14.72 6.40
N GLU A 37 14.50 14.97 6.60
CA GLU A 37 13.90 15.03 7.94
C GLU A 37 13.90 13.67 8.64
N LEU A 38 13.63 12.59 7.91
CA LEU A 38 13.70 11.23 8.43
C LEU A 38 15.13 10.85 8.84
N GLN A 39 16.12 11.16 7.99
CA GLN A 39 17.51 10.91 8.32
C GLN A 39 17.94 11.68 9.59
N ARG A 40 17.50 12.93 9.72
CA ARG A 40 17.73 13.74 10.91
C ARG A 40 17.05 13.13 12.14
N LEU A 41 15.79 12.72 12.04
CA LEU A 41 15.03 12.10 13.12
C LEU A 41 15.71 10.81 13.62
N LEU A 42 16.02 9.90 12.70
CA LEU A 42 16.65 8.62 13.03
C LEU A 42 18.03 8.81 13.68
N SER A 43 18.81 9.80 13.20
CA SER A 43 20.11 10.14 13.79
C SER A 43 19.97 10.71 15.20
N LEU A 44 19.00 11.60 15.46
CA LEU A 44 18.72 12.16 16.78
C LEU A 44 18.27 11.10 17.79
N LEU A 45 17.53 10.10 17.34
CA LEU A 45 17.06 8.99 18.16
C LEU A 45 18.11 7.88 18.31
N ASN A 46 19.30 8.04 17.72
CA ASN A 46 20.35 7.03 17.67
C ASN A 46 19.82 5.66 17.19
N MET A 47 18.93 5.68 16.21
CA MET A 47 18.34 4.45 15.66
C MET A 47 19.28 3.85 14.63
N ASN A 48 19.63 2.59 14.86
CA ASN A 48 20.51 1.82 13.98
C ASN A 48 19.73 1.08 12.89
N THR A 49 20.39 0.13 12.23
CA THR A 49 19.84 -0.67 11.14
C THR A 49 18.53 -1.34 11.54
N SER A 50 17.46 -0.97 10.86
CA SER A 50 16.14 -1.58 10.96
C SER A 50 15.30 -1.24 9.73
N VAL A 51 14.17 -1.93 9.58
CA VAL A 51 13.12 -1.54 8.64
C VAL A 51 12.16 -0.63 9.40
N PHE A 52 11.76 0.48 8.78
CA PHE A 52 10.82 1.43 9.35
C PHE A 52 9.61 1.58 8.42
N ASN A 53 8.42 1.51 9.00
CA ASN A 53 7.21 1.99 8.35
C ASN A 53 6.93 3.41 8.85
N ILE A 54 6.76 4.33 7.91
CA ILE A 54 6.64 5.75 8.21
C ILE A 54 5.41 6.28 7.50
N GLU A 55 4.51 6.86 8.27
CA GLU A 55 3.35 7.54 7.74
C GLU A 55 3.60 9.05 7.68
N THR A 56 3.28 9.63 6.53
CA THR A 56 3.39 11.07 6.29
C THR A 56 2.09 11.63 5.75
N ARG A 57 1.84 12.90 5.98
CA ARG A 57 0.69 13.62 5.45
C ARG A 57 1.12 14.99 4.94
N VAL A 58 0.56 15.39 3.82
CA VAL A 58 0.66 16.77 3.33
C VAL A 58 -0.53 17.54 3.87
N ALA A 59 -0.26 18.58 4.65
CA ALA A 59 -1.30 19.42 5.20
C ALA A 59 -1.83 20.44 4.16
N SER A 60 -2.94 21.10 4.47
CA SER A 60 -3.57 22.09 3.60
C SER A 60 -2.68 23.30 3.27
N ASN A 61 -1.62 23.52 4.06
CA ASN A 61 -0.60 24.55 3.79
C ASN A 61 0.50 24.08 2.81
N GLY A 62 0.35 22.89 2.20
CA GLY A 62 1.29 22.31 1.26
C GLY A 62 2.57 21.74 1.89
N LYS A 63 2.65 21.62 3.23
CA LYS A 63 3.83 21.06 3.90
C LYS A 63 3.62 19.60 4.26
N PRO A 64 4.62 18.72 4.02
CA PRO A 64 4.59 17.35 4.48
C PRO A 64 5.00 17.27 5.96
N TYR A 65 4.35 16.36 6.68
CA TYR A 65 4.62 16.07 8.10
C TYR A 65 4.76 14.57 8.30
N ILE A 66 5.69 14.18 9.19
CA ILE A 66 5.82 12.81 9.68
C ILE A 66 4.76 12.63 10.76
N MET A 67 3.86 11.66 10.58
CA MET A 67 2.80 11.34 11.54
C MET A 67 3.20 10.21 12.47
N GLU A 68 3.81 9.18 11.91
CA GLU A 68 4.22 7.98 12.64
C GLU A 68 5.54 7.43 12.06
N CYS A 69 6.38 6.90 12.95
CA CYS A 69 7.61 6.19 12.59
C CYS A 69 7.71 4.93 13.47
N THR A 70 7.47 3.77 12.90
CA THR A 70 7.53 2.48 13.61
C THR A 70 8.68 1.61 13.10
N PRO A 71 9.49 0.99 13.99
CA PRO A 71 10.63 0.15 13.61
C PRO A 71 10.20 -1.26 13.21
N ARG A 72 9.39 -1.37 12.18
CA ARG A 72 8.90 -2.63 11.59
C ARG A 72 8.54 -2.42 10.13
N GLY A 73 8.34 -3.51 9.41
CA GLY A 73 7.72 -3.47 8.09
C GLY A 73 6.28 -2.95 8.14
N GLY A 74 5.82 -2.35 7.07
CA GLY A 74 4.43 -1.91 6.92
C GLY A 74 3.46 -3.09 6.92
N GLY A 75 2.21 -2.84 7.34
CA GLY A 75 1.09 -3.76 7.16
C GLY A 75 0.65 -3.84 5.70
N ASN A 76 -0.46 -4.54 5.43
CA ASN A 76 -1.08 -4.61 4.09
C ASN A 76 -0.08 -4.95 2.98
N ARG A 77 0.82 -5.91 3.21
CA ARG A 77 1.79 -6.40 2.20
C ARG A 77 2.77 -5.34 1.66
N LEU A 78 2.97 -4.20 2.35
CA LEU A 78 3.82 -3.11 1.82
C LEU A 78 5.25 -3.56 1.48
N CYS A 79 5.85 -4.47 2.28
CA CYS A 79 7.17 -5.02 1.98
C CYS A 79 7.18 -5.93 0.75
N GLU A 80 6.11 -6.69 0.51
CA GLU A 80 5.96 -7.52 -0.69
C GLU A 80 5.76 -6.65 -1.92
N MET A 81 4.93 -5.61 -1.81
CA MET A 81 4.72 -4.63 -2.88
C MET A 81 6.02 -3.93 -3.27
N LEU A 82 6.86 -3.59 -2.28
CA LEU A 82 8.17 -3.03 -2.57
C LEU A 82 9.05 -4.00 -3.36
N ARG A 83 8.97 -5.31 -3.06
CA ARG A 83 9.68 -6.34 -3.83
C ARG A 83 9.20 -6.40 -5.28
N TYR A 84 7.88 -6.30 -5.55
CA TYR A 84 7.36 -6.20 -6.91
C TYR A 84 7.84 -4.94 -7.62
N ALA A 85 7.78 -3.81 -6.93
CA ALA A 85 8.08 -2.51 -7.52
C ALA A 85 9.58 -2.25 -7.73
N THR A 86 10.47 -2.85 -6.93
CA THR A 86 11.91 -2.54 -6.95
C THR A 86 12.83 -3.75 -6.95
N GLY A 87 12.32 -4.96 -6.65
CA GLY A 87 13.13 -6.16 -6.43
C GLY A 87 13.76 -6.26 -5.02
N VAL A 88 13.60 -5.26 -4.15
CA VAL A 88 14.17 -5.27 -2.79
C VAL A 88 13.30 -6.10 -1.85
N ASP A 89 13.87 -7.17 -1.29
CA ASP A 89 13.20 -8.04 -0.32
C ASP A 89 13.50 -7.58 1.12
N LEU A 90 12.68 -6.66 1.63
CA LEU A 90 12.80 -6.18 3.01
C LEU A 90 12.40 -7.24 4.04
N ILE A 91 11.59 -8.24 3.68
CA ILE A 91 11.19 -9.31 4.61
C ILE A 91 12.41 -10.17 4.92
N THR A 92 13.10 -10.65 3.89
CA THR A 92 14.35 -11.41 4.07
C THR A 92 15.41 -10.58 4.78
N ALA A 93 15.60 -9.33 4.41
CA ALA A 93 16.56 -8.43 5.06
C ALA A 93 16.27 -8.24 6.55
N GLN A 94 15.00 -8.13 6.94
CA GLN A 94 14.60 -8.00 8.34
C GLN A 94 14.87 -9.28 9.14
N VAL A 95 14.63 -10.45 8.56
CA VAL A 95 14.93 -11.75 9.19
C VAL A 95 16.45 -11.91 9.37
N GLN A 96 17.25 -11.61 8.35
CA GLN A 96 18.70 -11.65 8.43
C GLN A 96 19.23 -10.73 9.55
N ALA A 97 18.76 -9.49 9.61
CA ALA A 97 19.14 -8.56 10.68
C ALA A 97 18.76 -9.07 12.07
N ALA A 98 17.59 -9.72 12.22
CA ALA A 98 17.11 -10.23 13.49
C ALA A 98 17.94 -11.41 14.03
N VAL A 99 18.54 -12.21 13.15
CA VAL A 99 19.43 -13.32 13.55
C VAL A 99 20.91 -12.92 13.63
N GLY A 100 21.22 -11.63 13.38
CA GLY A 100 22.58 -11.08 13.48
C GLY A 100 23.41 -11.24 12.21
N ASP A 101 22.80 -11.65 11.10
CA ASP A 101 23.47 -11.72 9.82
C ASP A 101 23.69 -10.31 9.22
N SER A 102 24.71 -10.19 8.38
CA SER A 102 24.92 -8.95 7.63
C SER A 102 23.81 -8.77 6.59
N VAL A 103 23.17 -7.59 6.62
CA VAL A 103 22.20 -7.19 5.60
C VAL A 103 22.95 -6.35 4.57
N GLU A 104 23.38 -7.03 3.51
CA GLU A 104 24.03 -6.39 2.37
C GLU A 104 23.03 -6.18 1.25
N ASN A 105 23.29 -5.19 0.38
CA ASN A 105 22.53 -4.94 -0.86
C ASN A 105 21.08 -4.46 -0.69
N VAL A 106 20.74 -3.84 0.44
CA VAL A 106 19.49 -3.08 0.55
C VAL A 106 19.74 -1.66 0.04
N GLU A 107 19.77 -1.51 -1.26
CA GLU A 107 19.93 -0.21 -1.93
C GLU A 107 18.58 0.29 -2.46
N GLN A 108 18.52 1.58 -2.78
CA GLN A 108 17.37 2.13 -3.48
C GLN A 108 17.50 1.84 -4.97
N TYR A 109 16.69 0.92 -5.48
CA TYR A 109 16.57 0.63 -6.89
C TYR A 109 15.49 1.49 -7.55
N PRO A 110 15.60 1.79 -8.86
CA PRO A 110 14.52 2.42 -9.60
C PRO A 110 13.28 1.53 -9.59
N TYR A 111 12.12 2.14 -9.65
CA TYR A 111 10.87 1.40 -9.75
C TYR A 111 10.75 0.69 -11.10
N ASN A 112 10.32 -0.56 -11.08
CA ASN A 112 10.05 -1.38 -12.25
C ASN A 112 8.55 -1.33 -12.59
N GLY A 113 8.15 -0.28 -13.28
CA GLY A 113 6.76 -0.06 -13.65
C GLY A 113 5.92 0.62 -12.56
N HIS A 114 4.60 0.55 -12.74
CA HIS A 114 3.61 1.16 -11.85
C HIS A 114 2.78 0.06 -11.21
N TRP A 115 2.59 0.13 -9.91
CA TRP A 115 1.99 -0.93 -9.12
C TRP A 115 0.97 -0.38 -8.15
N ALA A 116 -0.07 -1.17 -7.89
CA ALA A 116 -0.97 -0.90 -6.77
C ALA A 116 -1.36 -2.18 -6.04
N GLU A 117 -1.50 -2.06 -4.73
CA GLU A 117 -2.23 -2.98 -3.88
C GLU A 117 -3.61 -2.40 -3.64
N ILE A 118 -4.65 -3.17 -3.93
CA ILE A 118 -6.03 -2.82 -3.64
C ILE A 118 -6.49 -3.64 -2.45
N ILE A 119 -7.01 -2.99 -1.42
CA ILE A 119 -7.60 -3.62 -0.24
C ILE A 119 -9.06 -3.88 -0.57
N LEU A 120 -9.40 -5.14 -0.79
CA LEU A 120 -10.77 -5.55 -1.06
C LEU A 120 -11.61 -5.42 0.20
N HIS A 121 -12.76 -4.75 0.09
CA HIS A 121 -13.67 -4.52 1.19
C HIS A 121 -15.12 -4.43 0.71
N ALA A 122 -16.06 -4.58 1.64
CA ALA A 122 -17.48 -4.45 1.37
C ALA A 122 -18.00 -3.05 1.72
N ASP A 123 -18.94 -2.54 0.94
CA ASP A 123 -19.57 -1.24 1.16
C ASP A 123 -20.62 -1.30 2.28
N LYS A 124 -21.15 -2.50 2.56
CA LYS A 124 -22.20 -2.75 3.57
C LYS A 124 -22.01 -4.10 4.24
N ASP A 125 -22.66 -4.26 5.38
CA ASP A 125 -22.79 -5.56 6.04
C ASP A 125 -23.65 -6.50 5.19
N GLY A 126 -23.33 -7.80 5.19
CA GLY A 126 -24.12 -8.81 4.49
C GLY A 126 -23.37 -10.09 4.20
N ILE A 127 -23.81 -10.81 3.17
CA ILE A 127 -23.25 -12.08 2.74
C ILE A 127 -22.43 -11.86 1.47
N PHE A 128 -21.15 -12.23 1.50
CA PHE A 128 -20.29 -12.14 0.31
C PHE A 128 -20.80 -13.07 -0.79
N SER A 129 -21.04 -12.51 -1.96
CA SER A 129 -21.50 -13.26 -3.13
C SER A 129 -20.36 -13.56 -4.10
N ASN A 130 -19.70 -12.52 -4.62
CA ASN A 130 -18.57 -12.66 -5.54
C ASN A 130 -17.75 -11.36 -5.62
N LEU A 131 -16.56 -11.49 -6.21
CA LEU A 131 -15.70 -10.38 -6.62
C LEU A 131 -15.71 -10.29 -8.14
N GLU A 132 -16.13 -9.15 -8.67
CA GLU A 132 -16.11 -8.84 -10.08
C GLU A 132 -14.98 -7.88 -10.42
N ILE A 133 -14.22 -8.19 -11.49
CA ILE A 133 -13.18 -7.33 -12.04
C ILE A 133 -13.55 -7.10 -13.50
N ALA A 134 -13.62 -5.83 -13.89
CA ALA A 134 -13.95 -5.45 -15.27
C ALA A 134 -12.97 -6.09 -16.26
N SER A 135 -13.49 -6.65 -17.35
CA SER A 135 -12.68 -7.35 -18.35
C SER A 135 -11.76 -6.42 -19.15
N ASP A 136 -12.06 -5.13 -19.16
CA ASP A 136 -11.31 -4.05 -19.81
C ASP A 136 -10.48 -3.22 -18.83
N LEU A 137 -10.28 -3.72 -17.59
CA LEU A 137 -9.37 -3.09 -16.61
C LEU A 137 -7.99 -2.85 -17.26
N PRO A 138 -7.50 -1.59 -17.34
CA PRO A 138 -6.20 -1.29 -17.96
C PRO A 138 -5.02 -1.61 -17.02
N ALA A 139 -5.05 -2.80 -16.43
CA ALA A 139 -4.03 -3.31 -15.54
C ALA A 139 -3.93 -4.84 -15.66
N LYS A 140 -2.74 -5.35 -15.37
CA LYS A 140 -2.56 -6.80 -15.17
C LYS A 140 -2.83 -7.14 -13.71
N VAL A 141 -3.77 -8.01 -13.44
CA VAL A 141 -3.93 -8.64 -12.12
C VAL A 141 -2.80 -9.65 -11.94
N VAL A 142 -1.84 -9.33 -11.05
CA VAL A 142 -0.67 -10.18 -10.77
C VAL A 142 -0.98 -11.17 -9.67
N GLU A 143 -1.69 -10.72 -8.63
CA GLU A 143 -2.19 -11.57 -7.55
C GLU A 143 -3.63 -11.20 -7.19
N ARG A 144 -4.37 -12.22 -6.80
CA ARG A 144 -5.68 -12.12 -6.18
C ARG A 144 -5.68 -13.01 -4.95
N ASP A 145 -5.71 -12.38 -3.79
CA ASP A 145 -5.78 -13.06 -2.50
C ASP A 145 -7.11 -12.69 -1.83
N LEU A 146 -8.06 -13.61 -1.84
CA LEU A 146 -9.39 -13.43 -1.28
C LEU A 146 -9.53 -14.30 -0.04
N TRP A 147 -9.83 -13.69 1.11
CA TRP A 147 -9.88 -14.35 2.42
C TRP A 147 -11.26 -14.89 2.78
N VAL A 148 -12.26 -14.56 1.96
CA VAL A 148 -13.65 -14.99 2.12
C VAL A 148 -14.09 -15.83 0.94
N LYS A 149 -15.10 -16.65 1.15
CA LYS A 149 -15.78 -17.46 0.13
C LYS A 149 -17.25 -17.08 0.06
N LYS A 150 -17.89 -17.40 -1.05
CA LYS A 150 -19.34 -17.18 -1.23
C LYS A 150 -20.13 -17.77 -0.04
N GLY A 151 -20.96 -16.95 0.56
CA GLY A 151 -21.78 -17.28 1.72
C GLY A 151 -21.20 -16.85 3.06
N ASP A 152 -19.97 -16.34 3.12
CA ASP A 152 -19.38 -15.82 4.35
C ASP A 152 -20.00 -14.44 4.70
N ASN A 153 -20.12 -14.16 6.00
CA ASN A 153 -20.51 -12.83 6.47
C ASN A 153 -19.36 -11.86 6.29
N VAL A 154 -19.66 -10.66 5.82
CA VAL A 154 -18.72 -9.54 5.71
C VAL A 154 -19.34 -8.29 6.36
N THR A 155 -18.48 -7.38 6.81
CA THR A 155 -18.86 -6.10 7.40
C THR A 155 -18.43 -4.96 6.50
N ALA A 156 -19.16 -3.84 6.61
CA ALA A 156 -18.77 -2.60 5.95
C ALA A 156 -17.36 -2.17 6.40
N PHE A 157 -16.65 -1.49 5.52
CA PHE A 157 -15.23 -1.13 5.74
C PHE A 157 -15.08 0.02 6.74
N HIS A 158 -14.96 -0.31 8.03
CA HIS A 158 -14.68 0.64 9.12
C HIS A 158 -13.19 0.73 9.44
N GLY A 159 -12.42 -0.30 9.12
CA GLY A 159 -10.99 -0.38 9.41
C GLY A 159 -10.30 -1.54 8.72
N ALA A 160 -8.98 -1.63 8.89
CA ALA A 160 -8.15 -2.65 8.23
C ALA A 160 -8.60 -4.10 8.52
N ASN A 161 -9.24 -4.36 9.66
CA ASN A 161 -9.73 -5.69 10.03
C ASN A 161 -10.99 -6.12 9.23
N ASP A 162 -11.66 -5.19 8.55
CA ASP A 162 -12.83 -5.47 7.71
C ASP A 162 -12.44 -5.75 6.25
N ALA A 163 -11.15 -5.75 5.95
CA ALA A 163 -10.65 -6.18 4.65
C ALA A 163 -10.95 -7.66 4.42
N ILE A 164 -11.36 -8.00 3.20
CA ILE A 164 -11.73 -9.36 2.79
C ILE A 164 -10.73 -9.98 1.80
N GLY A 165 -9.67 -9.26 1.49
CA GLY A 165 -8.63 -9.70 0.58
C GLY A 165 -7.82 -8.57 0.00
N THR A 166 -6.92 -8.91 -0.91
CA THR A 166 -6.11 -7.93 -1.66
C THR A 166 -6.00 -8.31 -3.13
N LEU A 167 -5.80 -7.30 -3.99
CA LEU A 167 -5.34 -7.47 -5.37
C LEU A 167 -4.00 -6.76 -5.54
N VAL A 168 -3.10 -7.39 -6.28
CA VAL A 168 -1.87 -6.76 -6.77
C VAL A 168 -2.03 -6.48 -8.26
N LEU A 169 -1.97 -5.20 -8.62
CA LEU A 169 -2.11 -4.71 -9.98
C LEU A 169 -0.80 -4.14 -10.49
N GLN A 170 -0.47 -4.45 -11.75
CA GLN A 170 0.62 -3.84 -12.50
C GLN A 170 0.05 -3.06 -13.68
N PHE A 171 0.49 -1.81 -13.84
CA PHE A 171 0.06 -0.91 -14.88
C PHE A 171 1.18 -0.65 -15.89
N ALA A 172 0.81 -0.36 -17.12
CA ALA A 172 1.76 -0.01 -18.17
C ALA A 172 2.37 1.39 -17.97
N ASN A 173 1.62 2.30 -17.34
CA ASN A 173 2.02 3.68 -17.11
C ASN A 173 1.25 4.29 -15.92
N GLU A 174 1.69 5.46 -15.48
CA GLU A 174 1.08 6.22 -14.38
C GLU A 174 -0.35 6.66 -14.70
N GLN A 175 -0.63 7.03 -15.94
CA GLN A 175 -1.95 7.52 -16.33
C GLN A 175 -3.04 6.45 -16.15
N ASP A 176 -2.76 5.22 -16.56
CA ASP A 176 -3.66 4.09 -16.36
C ASP A 176 -3.84 3.79 -14.87
N MET A 177 -2.75 3.83 -14.09
CA MET A 177 -2.81 3.66 -12.64
C MET A 177 -3.70 4.71 -11.98
N GLU A 178 -3.49 5.99 -12.27
CA GLU A 178 -4.30 7.08 -11.72
C GLU A 178 -5.77 6.99 -12.16
N HIS A 179 -6.01 6.60 -13.40
CA HIS A 179 -7.37 6.42 -13.93
C HIS A 179 -8.14 5.35 -13.16
N VAL A 180 -7.52 4.20 -12.92
CA VAL A 180 -8.14 3.09 -12.16
C VAL A 180 -8.33 3.48 -10.70
N LEU A 181 -7.30 4.03 -10.05
CA LEU A 181 -7.33 4.34 -8.62
C LEU A 181 -8.31 5.46 -8.24
N LYS A 182 -8.66 6.35 -9.18
CA LYS A 182 -9.69 7.39 -8.97
C LYS A 182 -11.12 6.87 -8.98
N SER A 183 -11.36 5.67 -9.52
CA SER A 183 -12.70 5.12 -9.68
C SER A 183 -12.70 3.59 -9.51
N LEU A 184 -12.13 3.11 -8.39
CA LEU A 184 -11.97 1.68 -8.10
C LEU A 184 -13.27 0.90 -8.23
N SER A 185 -14.38 1.43 -7.74
CA SER A 185 -15.70 0.80 -7.79
C SER A 185 -16.25 0.62 -9.22
N HIS A 186 -15.70 1.32 -10.22
CA HIS A 186 -16.03 1.06 -11.62
C HIS A 186 -15.36 -0.22 -12.14
N TRP A 187 -14.18 -0.55 -11.61
CA TRP A 187 -13.33 -1.63 -12.10
C TRP A 187 -13.39 -2.90 -11.26
N ILE A 188 -13.59 -2.74 -9.95
CA ILE A 188 -13.48 -3.82 -8.96
C ILE A 188 -14.68 -3.70 -8.03
N ASN A 189 -15.57 -4.70 -8.04
CA ASN A 189 -16.79 -4.72 -7.26
C ASN A 189 -16.85 -5.93 -6.35
N VAL A 190 -17.04 -5.68 -5.07
CA VAL A 190 -17.34 -6.69 -4.05
C VAL A 190 -18.86 -6.77 -3.91
N ASN A 191 -19.46 -7.85 -4.39
CA ASN A 191 -20.91 -8.04 -4.34
C ASN A 191 -21.36 -8.68 -3.02
N VAL A 192 -22.27 -8.01 -2.33
CA VAL A 192 -22.83 -8.39 -1.02
C VAL A 192 -24.35 -8.42 -1.10
N GLU A 193 -24.94 -9.56 -0.69
CA GLU A 193 -26.39 -9.79 -0.56
C GLU A 193 -26.92 -9.45 0.83
#